data_89706c5a20c09db17f48d84ec9afa05e
#
_entry.id   89706c5a20c09db17f48d84ec9afa05e
#
_cell.length_a   1.000
_cell.length_b   1.000
_cell.length_c   1.000
_cell.angle_alpha   90.00
_cell.angle_beta   90.00
_cell.angle_gamma   90.00
#
_symmetry.space_group_name_H-M   'P 1'
#
loop_
_entity.id
_entity.type
_entity.pdbx_description
1 polymer ?
#
loop_
_entity_poly.entity_id
_entity_poly.type
_entity_poly.pdbx_seq_one_letter_code
_entity_poly.pdbx_strand_id
1 'polypeptide(L)'
;NCVSYTGSKTLGTNAVSEGDCCVAAGNLLSSTEVVQAMTNNFFRNSNLHLAERLLLALQAGVDAGGEEGPVHSAGLKVAHQHSWPLVDLRIDWVEDNPITELMKLWRAYEPQMMDYNSRAIDPAQAPNYGVPGDL
;
A
#
# COMPACT_ATOMS: atom_id res chain seq x y z
N ASN A 1 11.52 3.87 -16.40
CA ASN A 1 10.66 5.06 -16.45
C ASN A 1 9.23 4.62 -16.16
N CYS A 2 8.53 5.34 -15.25
CA CYS A 2 7.11 5.20 -15.03
C CYS A 2 6.38 6.23 -15.91
N VAL A 3 5.23 5.87 -16.43
CA VAL A 3 4.35 6.77 -17.16
C VAL A 3 2.92 6.58 -16.70
N SER A 4 2.12 7.64 -16.71
CA SER A 4 0.73 7.65 -16.31
C SER A 4 -0.19 7.96 -17.49
N TYR A 5 -1.44 7.55 -17.37
CA TYR A 5 -2.49 7.87 -18.32
C TYR A 5 -3.83 8.00 -17.58
N THR A 6 -4.57 9.06 -17.90
CA THR A 6 -5.94 9.25 -17.43
C THR A 6 -6.86 9.51 -18.63
N GLY A 7 -7.96 8.77 -18.72
CA GLY A 7 -8.92 8.88 -19.79
C GLY A 7 -9.73 10.18 -19.70
N SER A 8 -10.14 10.73 -20.84
CA SER A 8 -10.90 11.98 -20.93
C SER A 8 -12.31 11.95 -20.32
N LYS A 9 -12.80 10.75 -19.97
CA LYS A 9 -14.11 10.53 -19.33
C LYS A 9 -14.02 10.15 -17.86
N THR A 10 -12.83 10.29 -17.27
CA THR A 10 -12.62 10.02 -15.83
C THR A 10 -13.45 10.98 -14.99
N LEU A 11 -14.20 10.45 -14.02
CA LEU A 11 -15.16 11.23 -13.22
C LEU A 11 -14.44 12.15 -12.21
N GLY A 12 -14.98 13.33 -12.04
CA GLY A 12 -14.56 14.30 -11.03
C GLY A 12 -13.17 14.87 -11.26
N THR A 13 -12.64 15.52 -10.24
CA THR A 13 -11.25 15.99 -10.24
C THR A 13 -10.32 14.81 -10.36
N ASN A 14 -9.50 14.76 -11.39
CA ASN A 14 -8.53 13.69 -11.58
C ASN A 14 -7.15 14.27 -11.83
N ALA A 15 -6.14 13.55 -11.40
CA ALA A 15 -4.76 13.96 -11.55
C ALA A 15 -3.82 12.74 -11.58
N VAL A 16 -2.63 12.97 -12.10
CA VAL A 16 -1.52 12.04 -12.08
C VAL A 16 -0.26 12.77 -11.61
N SER A 17 0.60 12.06 -10.92
CA SER A 17 1.93 12.55 -10.56
C SER A 17 2.95 11.47 -10.82
N GLU A 18 3.98 11.82 -11.57
CA GLU A 18 5.09 10.93 -11.91
C GLU A 18 6.32 11.33 -11.10
N GLY A 19 6.94 10.35 -10.45
CA GLY A 19 8.19 10.51 -9.71
C GLY A 19 9.24 9.52 -10.20
N ASP A 20 10.42 9.57 -9.62
CA ASP A 20 11.44 8.56 -9.90
C ASP A 20 10.99 7.19 -9.39
N CYS A 21 10.82 6.24 -10.33
CA CYS A 21 10.36 4.87 -10.09
C CYS A 21 8.96 4.76 -9.43
N CYS A 22 8.13 5.79 -9.48
CA CYS A 22 6.77 5.73 -8.96
C CYS A 22 5.80 6.58 -9.80
N VAL A 23 4.53 6.26 -9.69
CA VAL A 23 3.42 7.04 -10.23
C VAL A 23 2.26 7.00 -9.24
N ALA A 24 1.58 8.12 -9.06
CA ALA A 24 0.30 8.19 -8.37
C ALA A 24 -0.75 8.72 -9.34
N ALA A 25 -1.94 8.13 -9.30
CA ALA A 25 -3.08 8.54 -10.10
C ALA A 25 -4.35 8.41 -9.27
N GLY A 26 -5.31 9.29 -9.50
CA GLY A 26 -6.60 9.23 -8.83
C GLY A 26 -7.66 10.03 -9.57
N ASN A 27 -8.91 9.78 -9.20
CA ASN A 27 -10.07 10.53 -9.64
C ASN A 27 -11.02 10.77 -8.46
N LEU A 28 -12.04 11.58 -8.64
CA LEU A 28 -12.89 12.06 -7.54
C LEU A 28 -12.07 12.69 -6.40
N LEU A 29 -10.95 13.28 -6.74
CA LEU A 29 -10.04 13.88 -5.78
C LEU A 29 -10.57 15.22 -5.26
N SER A 30 -10.29 15.53 -4.01
CA SER A 30 -10.56 16.87 -3.42
C SER A 30 -9.74 17.96 -4.12
N SER A 31 -8.54 17.62 -4.59
CA SER A 31 -7.69 18.50 -5.41
C SER A 31 -6.63 17.70 -6.19
N THR A 32 -6.02 18.36 -7.17
CA THR A 32 -4.91 17.77 -7.93
C THR A 32 -3.62 17.60 -7.11
N GLU A 33 -3.54 18.23 -5.94
CA GLU A 33 -2.36 18.16 -5.05
C GLU A 33 -2.25 16.82 -4.33
N VAL A 34 -3.34 16.06 -4.22
CA VAL A 34 -3.38 14.76 -3.53
C VAL A 34 -2.33 13.81 -4.09
N VAL A 35 -2.29 13.60 -5.40
CA VAL A 35 -1.32 12.68 -6.04
C VAL A 35 0.12 13.19 -5.94
N GLN A 36 0.31 14.51 -5.92
CA GLN A 36 1.63 15.10 -5.71
C GLN A 36 2.14 14.88 -4.28
N ALA A 37 1.26 14.99 -3.28
CA ALA A 37 1.59 14.66 -1.89
C ALA A 37 2.02 13.19 -1.75
N MET A 38 1.33 12.27 -2.44
CA MET A 38 1.66 10.84 -2.45
C MET A 38 3.07 10.58 -3.00
N THR A 39 3.39 11.08 -4.18
CA THR A 39 4.72 10.86 -4.81
C THR A 39 5.84 11.52 -4.02
N ASN A 40 5.63 12.72 -3.50
CA ASN A 40 6.59 13.42 -2.64
C ASN A 40 6.88 12.63 -1.36
N ASN A 41 5.84 12.10 -0.71
CA ASN A 41 5.99 11.30 0.49
C ASN A 41 6.73 9.98 0.20
N PHE A 42 6.36 9.29 -0.88
CA PHE A 42 7.03 8.06 -1.31
C PHE A 42 8.53 8.27 -1.51
N PHE A 43 8.92 9.38 -2.10
CA PHE A 43 10.33 9.72 -2.33
C PHE A 43 11.09 10.02 -1.03
N ARG A 44 10.48 10.78 -0.11
CA ARG A 44 11.10 11.13 1.18
C ARG A 44 11.40 9.92 2.06
N ASN A 45 10.65 8.85 1.92
CA ASN A 45 10.76 7.63 2.72
C ASN A 45 11.54 6.51 2.02
N SER A 46 12.50 6.84 1.17
CA SER A 46 13.23 5.89 0.32
C SER A 46 14.03 4.82 1.07
N ASN A 47 14.30 5.01 2.35
CA ASN A 47 15.00 4.07 3.23
C ASN A 47 14.11 3.03 3.92
N LEU A 48 12.79 3.15 3.79
CA LEU A 48 11.84 2.22 4.41
C LEU A 48 11.52 1.05 3.48
N HIS A 49 10.93 -0.02 4.04
CA HIS A 49 10.38 -1.12 3.27
C HIS A 49 9.33 -0.63 2.27
N LEU A 50 9.28 -1.21 1.07
CA LEU A 50 8.40 -0.75 -0.01
C LEU A 50 6.93 -0.71 0.42
N ALA A 51 6.47 -1.71 1.18
CA ALA A 51 5.10 -1.75 1.69
C ALA A 51 4.78 -0.54 2.57
N GLU A 52 5.67 -0.21 3.51
CA GLU A 52 5.50 0.95 4.39
C GLU A 52 5.53 2.27 3.61
N ARG A 53 6.44 2.40 2.64
CA ARG A 53 6.50 3.57 1.76
C ARG A 53 5.19 3.80 1.01
N LEU A 54 4.58 2.74 0.48
CA LEU A 54 3.30 2.82 -0.23
C LEU A 54 2.16 3.22 0.70
N LEU A 55 2.12 2.68 1.92
CA LEU A 55 1.12 3.05 2.94
C LEU A 55 1.25 4.49 3.37
N LEU A 56 2.47 4.96 3.62
CA LEU A 56 2.73 6.37 3.97
C LEU A 56 2.39 7.32 2.82
N ALA A 57 2.59 6.89 1.58
CA ALA A 57 2.17 7.65 0.41
C ALA A 57 0.65 7.76 0.33
N LEU A 58 -0.09 6.67 0.56
CA LEU A 58 -1.56 6.69 0.63
C LEU A 58 -2.04 7.62 1.76
N GLN A 59 -1.43 7.54 2.94
CA GLN A 59 -1.77 8.41 4.06
C GLN A 59 -1.54 9.90 3.72
N ALA A 60 -0.43 10.21 3.06
CA ALA A 60 -0.16 11.57 2.60
C ALA A 60 -1.21 12.08 1.61
N GLY A 61 -1.77 11.20 0.78
CA GLY A 61 -2.90 11.52 -0.09
C GLY A 61 -4.16 11.87 0.71
N VAL A 62 -4.48 11.08 1.73
CA VAL A 62 -5.60 11.35 2.65
C VAL A 62 -5.40 12.69 3.37
N ASP A 63 -4.20 12.94 3.91
CA ASP A 63 -3.86 14.17 4.63
C ASP A 63 -3.92 15.41 3.73
N ALA A 64 -3.70 15.25 2.43
CA ALA A 64 -3.84 16.30 1.42
C ALA A 64 -5.30 16.52 0.95
N GLY A 65 -6.25 15.81 1.55
CA GLY A 65 -7.68 15.94 1.27
C GLY A 65 -8.33 14.69 0.65
N GLY A 66 -7.56 13.75 0.13
CA GLY A 66 -8.04 12.46 -0.39
C GLY A 66 -9.06 12.58 -1.52
N GLU A 67 -10.03 11.69 -1.51
CA GLU A 67 -11.17 11.68 -2.41
C GLU A 67 -12.33 12.54 -1.86
N GLU A 68 -13.16 13.07 -2.75
CA GLU A 68 -14.46 13.65 -2.39
C GLU A 68 -15.45 12.53 -2.02
N GLY A 69 -15.82 12.47 -0.75
CA GLY A 69 -16.74 11.48 -0.23
C GLY A 69 -16.05 10.40 0.64
N PRO A 70 -16.85 9.46 1.16
CA PRO A 70 -16.31 8.44 2.05
C PRO A 70 -15.51 7.38 1.29
N VAL A 71 -14.34 7.03 1.83
CA VAL A 71 -13.51 5.92 1.36
C VAL A 71 -13.62 4.78 2.36
N HIS A 72 -14.02 3.59 1.92
CA HIS A 72 -14.31 2.45 2.78
C HIS A 72 -13.32 1.31 2.66
N SER A 73 -12.52 1.28 1.60
CA SER A 73 -11.62 0.16 1.31
C SER A 73 -10.23 0.63 0.91
N ALA A 74 -9.25 -0.21 1.16
CA ALA A 74 -7.88 0.00 0.73
C ALA A 74 -7.14 -1.33 0.56
N GLY A 75 -6.14 -1.37 -0.29
CA GLY A 75 -5.32 -2.55 -0.51
C GLY A 75 -3.87 -2.21 -0.77
N LEU A 76 -3.00 -3.14 -0.42
CA LEU A 76 -1.57 -3.06 -0.62
C LEU A 76 -1.07 -4.39 -1.17
N LYS A 77 -0.36 -4.34 -2.30
CA LYS A 77 0.28 -5.52 -2.87
C LYS A 77 1.73 -5.21 -3.24
N VAL A 78 2.65 -6.06 -2.80
CA VAL A 78 4.08 -5.96 -3.11
C VAL A 78 4.56 -7.28 -3.70
N ALA A 79 5.02 -7.26 -4.93
CA ALA A 79 5.70 -8.38 -5.58
C ALA A 79 7.19 -8.40 -5.20
N HIS A 80 7.80 -9.58 -5.19
CA HIS A 80 9.21 -9.79 -4.93
C HIS A 80 9.78 -10.88 -5.86
N GLN A 81 10.52 -11.84 -5.35
CA GLN A 81 11.25 -12.84 -6.15
C GLN A 81 10.35 -13.97 -6.68
N HIS A 82 9.22 -14.23 -6.01
CA HIS A 82 8.37 -15.39 -6.28
C HIS A 82 7.17 -15.02 -7.15
N SER A 83 6.46 -16.00 -7.65
CA SER A 83 5.24 -15.83 -8.45
C SER A 83 4.02 -15.38 -7.65
N TRP A 84 4.13 -15.32 -6.33
CA TRP A 84 3.13 -14.77 -5.42
C TRP A 84 3.62 -13.46 -4.78
N PRO A 85 2.73 -12.59 -4.34
CA PRO A 85 3.12 -11.35 -3.68
C PRO A 85 3.74 -11.63 -2.31
N LEU A 86 4.79 -10.89 -1.96
CA LEU A 86 5.38 -10.89 -0.62
C LEU A 86 4.44 -10.27 0.40
N VAL A 87 3.69 -9.25 -0.04
CA VAL A 87 2.66 -8.57 0.74
C VAL A 87 1.38 -8.52 -0.09
N ASP A 88 0.26 -8.96 0.49
CA ASP A 88 -1.07 -8.82 -0.08
C ASP A 88 -2.07 -8.61 1.07
N LEU A 89 -2.31 -7.34 1.39
CA LEU A 89 -3.15 -6.90 2.50
C LEU A 89 -4.28 -6.04 1.98
N ARG A 90 -5.46 -6.16 2.58
CA ARG A 90 -6.61 -5.36 2.19
C ARG A 90 -7.61 -5.17 3.31
N ILE A 91 -8.31 -4.07 3.23
CA ILE A 91 -9.49 -3.73 4.01
C ILE A 91 -10.64 -3.65 3.03
N ASP A 92 -11.64 -4.49 3.19
CA ASP A 92 -12.78 -4.58 2.27
C ASP A 92 -13.85 -3.54 2.58
N TRP A 93 -14.09 -3.28 3.87
CA TRP A 93 -15.04 -2.25 4.30
C TRP A 93 -14.80 -1.79 5.74
N VAL A 94 -14.69 -0.48 5.94
CA VAL A 94 -14.75 0.19 7.25
C VAL A 94 -15.47 1.53 7.11
N GLU A 95 -16.07 2.01 8.21
CA GLU A 95 -16.70 3.33 8.24
C GLU A 95 -15.69 4.47 8.49
N ASP A 96 -14.59 4.14 9.14
CA ASP A 96 -13.48 5.06 9.37
C ASP A 96 -12.43 4.99 8.24
N ASN A 97 -11.28 5.56 8.45
CA ASN A 97 -10.19 5.61 7.47
C ASN A 97 -9.58 4.21 7.19
N PRO A 98 -9.79 3.63 6.00
CA PRO A 98 -9.28 2.31 5.65
C PRO A 98 -7.75 2.25 5.57
N ILE A 99 -7.07 3.37 5.33
CA ILE A 99 -5.60 3.41 5.29
C ILE A 99 -5.03 3.20 6.70
N THR A 100 -5.68 3.76 7.72
CA THR A 100 -5.31 3.53 9.11
C THR A 100 -5.43 2.04 9.49
N GLU A 101 -6.52 1.40 9.08
CA GLU A 101 -6.72 -0.04 9.32
C GLU A 101 -5.73 -0.90 8.54
N LEU A 102 -5.45 -0.54 7.29
CA LEU A 102 -4.46 -1.24 6.48
C LEU A 102 -3.04 -1.11 7.08
N MET A 103 -2.72 0.03 7.69
CA MET A 103 -1.46 0.23 8.41
C MET A 103 -1.36 -0.63 9.67
N LYS A 104 -2.47 -0.85 10.39
CA LYS A 104 -2.51 -1.82 11.51
C LYS A 104 -2.24 -3.24 11.03
N LEU A 105 -2.85 -3.65 9.91
CA LEU A 105 -2.57 -4.95 9.30
C LEU A 105 -1.10 -5.10 8.90
N TRP A 106 -0.51 -4.09 8.31
CA TRP A 106 0.91 -4.11 7.96
C TRP A 106 1.79 -4.33 9.20
N ARG A 107 1.57 -3.57 10.27
CA ARG A 107 2.33 -3.71 11.52
C ARG A 107 2.18 -5.10 12.17
N ALA A 108 1.04 -5.74 12.00
CA ALA A 108 0.81 -7.11 12.48
C ALA A 108 1.49 -8.16 11.59
N TYR A 109 1.54 -7.92 10.28
CA TYR A 109 2.08 -8.85 9.29
C TYR A 109 3.60 -8.75 9.14
N GLU A 110 4.16 -7.54 9.13
CA GLU A 110 5.58 -7.27 8.86
C GLU A 110 6.53 -8.17 9.67
N PRO A 111 6.37 -8.35 10.99
CA PRO A 111 7.27 -9.20 11.79
C PRO A 111 7.26 -10.67 11.38
N GLN A 112 6.20 -11.14 10.74
CA GLN A 112 5.97 -12.54 10.35
C GLN A 112 6.19 -12.77 8.84
N MET A 113 6.31 -11.71 8.06
CA MET A 113 6.31 -11.74 6.60
C MET A 113 7.35 -12.72 6.03
N MET A 114 8.59 -12.66 6.51
CA MET A 114 9.66 -13.51 6.02
C MET A 114 9.51 -14.96 6.50
N ASP A 115 8.94 -15.18 7.66
CA ASP A 115 8.65 -16.52 8.18
C ASP A 115 7.59 -17.23 7.32
N TYR A 116 6.54 -16.53 6.93
CA TYR A 116 5.54 -17.06 5.98
C TYR A 116 6.16 -17.38 4.62
N ASN A 117 7.04 -16.52 4.13
CA ASN A 117 7.75 -16.75 2.89
C ASN A 117 8.64 -18.01 2.98
N SER A 118 9.39 -18.16 4.07
CA SER A 118 10.23 -19.33 4.34
C SER A 118 9.41 -20.62 4.43
N ARG A 119 8.26 -20.58 5.10
CA ARG A 119 7.35 -21.74 5.19
C ARG A 119 6.81 -22.18 3.82
N ALA A 120 6.58 -21.25 2.93
CA ALA A 120 6.11 -21.56 1.58
C ALA A 120 7.20 -22.18 0.70
N ILE A 121 8.48 -21.85 0.93
CA ILE A 121 9.61 -22.29 0.11
C ILE A 121 10.26 -23.54 0.70
N ASP A 122 10.60 -23.49 1.97
CA ASP A 122 11.26 -24.57 2.72
C ASP A 122 10.75 -24.59 4.16
N PRO A 123 9.67 -25.35 4.43
CA PRO A 123 9.07 -25.40 5.77
C PRO A 123 10.03 -25.86 6.88
N ALA A 124 11.03 -26.67 6.52
CA ALA A 124 12.01 -27.19 7.49
C ALA A 124 12.95 -26.10 8.02
N GLN A 125 13.09 -24.99 7.32
CA GLN A 125 13.92 -23.86 7.73
C GLN A 125 13.11 -22.73 8.40
N ALA A 126 11.79 -22.83 8.41
CA ALA A 126 10.96 -21.82 9.04
C ALA A 126 10.99 -21.95 10.58
N PRO A 127 10.95 -20.83 11.31
CA PRO A 127 10.86 -20.89 12.76
C PRO A 127 9.50 -21.47 13.20
N ASN A 128 9.48 -22.05 14.40
CA ASN A 128 8.26 -22.52 15.03
C ASN A 128 7.29 -21.36 15.30
N TYR A 129 6.00 -21.65 15.30
CA TYR A 129 4.97 -20.65 15.61
C TYR A 129 4.92 -20.26 17.10
N GLY A 130 5.47 -21.11 17.97
CA GLY A 130 5.44 -20.91 19.42
C GLY A 130 4.04 -21.08 20.03
N VAL A 131 3.17 -21.84 19.36
CA VAL A 131 1.82 -22.14 19.84
C VAL A 131 1.72 -23.59 20.32
N PRO A 132 0.72 -23.95 21.15
CA PRO A 132 0.52 -25.34 21.58
C PRO A 132 0.38 -26.30 20.39
N GLY A 133 1.18 -27.37 20.38
CA GLY A 133 1.23 -28.33 19.29
C GLY A 133 2.29 -28.05 18.22
N ASP A 134 3.00 -26.96 18.32
CA ASP A 134 4.16 -26.65 17.48
C ASP A 134 5.41 -27.33 18.09
N LEU A 135 5.92 -28.38 17.45
CA LEU A 135 7.05 -29.22 17.93
C LEU A 135 8.31 -28.97 17.11
#